data_e50bffb07e1b9b655c8f19e772e3c415
#
_entry.id   e50bffb07e1b9b655c8f19e772e3c415
#
_cell.length_a   1.000
_cell.length_b   1.000
_cell.length_c   1.000
_cell.angle_alpha   90.00
_cell.angle_beta   90.00
_cell.angle_gamma   90.00
#
_symmetry.space_group_name_H-M   'P 1'
#
loop_
_entity.id
_entity.type
_entity.pdbx_description
1 polymer ?
#
loop_
_entity_poly.entity_id
_entity_poly.type
_entity_poly.pdbx_seq_one_letter_code
_entity_poly.pdbx_strand_id
1 'polypeptide(L)'
;MKCFKGEDGVLSELATLYERRGYRRYKPGFYEDYSLYLENIDFLISKNVITFSGAEGRLLALRPDVTLSVISHSREDEGTQKLFYSEKVYRRADGGGEFREINQTGVEVIGEIDTACQAEVGCLVCDTLATVSNDYIVDLSHMGYTEGLMSRFNIPAVEREHAYACLHSKNVHDFSVLAHRCSLDDSTIKLFSQVASIGGNAQSAITLAKECASNAQMVK
;
A
#
# COMPACT_ATOMS: atom_id res chain seq x y z
N MET A 1 22.43 1.00 -23.75
CA MET A 1 21.11 0.72 -24.32
C MET A 1 20.67 -0.63 -23.75
N LYS A 2 19.81 -0.64 -22.69
CA LYS A 2 19.23 -1.90 -22.18
C LYS A 2 18.35 -2.45 -23.32
N CYS A 3 18.65 -3.65 -23.79
CA CYS A 3 17.79 -4.38 -24.71
C CYS A 3 16.42 -4.51 -24.02
N PHE A 4 15.32 -4.18 -24.68
CA PHE A 4 13.97 -4.41 -24.14
C PHE A 4 13.83 -5.92 -23.93
N LYS A 5 13.92 -6.35 -22.69
CA LYS A 5 13.59 -7.73 -22.31
C LYS A 5 12.08 -7.87 -22.44
N GLY A 6 11.59 -8.93 -23.04
CA GLY A 6 10.17 -9.26 -22.99
C GLY A 6 9.70 -9.41 -21.54
N GLU A 7 8.40 -9.38 -21.31
CA GLU A 7 7.79 -9.49 -19.98
C GLU A 7 8.36 -10.66 -19.16
N ASP A 8 8.49 -11.85 -19.73
CA ASP A 8 9.06 -13.03 -19.07
C ASP A 8 10.51 -12.80 -18.59
N GLY A 9 11.29 -12.04 -19.35
CA GLY A 9 12.66 -11.70 -18.97
C GLY A 9 12.73 -10.79 -17.75
N VAL A 10 11.82 -9.82 -17.65
CA VAL A 10 11.70 -8.94 -16.48
C VAL A 10 11.24 -9.74 -15.26
N LEU A 11 10.22 -10.57 -15.40
CA LEU A 11 9.71 -11.41 -14.31
C LEU A 11 10.78 -12.35 -13.75
N SER A 12 11.60 -12.94 -14.62
CA SER A 12 12.72 -13.82 -14.21
C SER A 12 13.81 -13.05 -13.45
N GLU A 13 14.11 -11.81 -13.87
CA GLU A 13 15.09 -10.97 -13.20
C GLU A 13 14.59 -10.53 -11.83
N LEU A 14 13.32 -10.16 -11.70
CA LEU A 14 12.68 -9.82 -10.44
C LEU A 14 12.66 -11.01 -9.47
N ALA A 15 12.32 -12.21 -9.95
CA ALA A 15 12.37 -13.42 -9.12
C ALA A 15 13.78 -13.65 -8.57
N THR A 16 14.81 -13.51 -9.41
CA THR A 16 16.22 -13.64 -8.99
C THR A 16 16.61 -12.58 -7.96
N LEU A 17 16.13 -11.32 -8.13
CA LEU A 17 16.35 -10.24 -7.18
C LEU A 17 15.75 -10.59 -5.81
N TYR A 18 14.50 -11.03 -5.77
CA TYR A 18 13.80 -11.36 -4.53
C TYR A 18 14.41 -12.56 -3.81
N GLU A 19 14.79 -13.61 -4.54
CA GLU A 19 15.49 -14.78 -3.97
C GLU A 19 16.83 -14.39 -3.34
N ARG A 20 17.63 -13.54 -3.98
CA ARG A 20 18.88 -13.01 -3.42
C ARG A 20 18.68 -12.18 -2.16
N ARG A 21 17.52 -11.54 -1.99
CA ARG A 21 17.12 -10.80 -0.80
C ARG A 21 16.50 -11.70 0.28
N GLY A 22 16.48 -13.03 0.08
CA GLY A 22 15.99 -14.01 1.04
C GLY A 22 14.49 -14.23 1.04
N TYR A 23 13.78 -13.76 0.01
CA TYR A 23 12.35 -14.03 -0.16
C TYR A 23 12.14 -15.40 -0.78
N ARG A 24 11.18 -16.15 -0.27
CA ARG A 24 10.77 -17.45 -0.81
C ARG A 24 9.60 -17.27 -1.78
N ARG A 25 9.63 -18.04 -2.89
CA ARG A 25 8.52 -18.00 -3.84
C ARG A 25 7.26 -18.60 -3.21
N TYR A 26 6.17 -17.83 -3.26
CA TYR A 26 4.84 -18.26 -2.93
C TYR A 26 4.03 -18.47 -4.21
N LYS A 27 3.33 -19.60 -4.29
CA LYS A 27 2.50 -19.95 -5.44
C LYS A 27 1.09 -20.29 -4.96
N PRO A 28 0.18 -19.30 -4.90
CA PRO A 28 -1.22 -19.53 -4.51
C PRO A 28 -1.98 -20.29 -5.59
N GLY A 29 -3.12 -20.84 -5.22
CA GLY A 29 -4.14 -21.28 -6.17
C GLY A 29 -4.62 -20.11 -7.03
N PHE A 30 -5.20 -20.34 -8.19
CA PHE A 30 -5.75 -19.28 -9.04
C PHE A 30 -7.17 -18.90 -8.64
N TYR A 31 -7.81 -19.61 -7.73
CA TYR A 31 -9.13 -19.32 -7.14
C TYR A 31 -9.11 -19.61 -5.64
N GLU A 32 -10.03 -19.00 -4.95
CA GLU A 32 -10.28 -19.15 -3.52
C GLU A 32 -11.78 -19.32 -3.27
N ASP A 33 -12.17 -19.64 -2.04
CA ASP A 33 -13.57 -19.56 -1.63
C ASP A 33 -14.03 -18.08 -1.66
N TYR A 34 -15.21 -17.82 -2.22
CA TYR A 34 -15.71 -16.45 -2.36
C TYR A 34 -15.94 -15.76 -1.01
N SER A 35 -16.19 -16.53 0.06
CA SER A 35 -16.34 -15.97 1.41
C SER A 35 -15.11 -15.18 1.86
N LEU A 36 -13.91 -15.63 1.50
CA LEU A 36 -12.66 -14.92 1.80
C LEU A 36 -12.71 -13.46 1.31
N TYR A 37 -13.22 -13.25 0.10
CA TYR A 37 -13.31 -11.92 -0.49
C TYR A 37 -14.48 -11.09 0.06
N LEU A 38 -15.59 -11.72 0.41
CA LEU A 38 -16.72 -11.03 1.05
C LEU A 38 -16.37 -10.50 2.43
N GLU A 39 -15.68 -11.29 3.24
CA GLU A 39 -15.26 -10.92 4.58
C GLU A 39 -14.21 -9.81 4.59
N ASN A 40 -13.49 -9.65 3.48
CA ASN A 40 -12.36 -8.72 3.34
C ASN A 40 -12.57 -7.72 2.19
N ILE A 41 -13.81 -7.38 1.86
CA ILE A 41 -14.13 -6.59 0.66
C ILE A 41 -13.53 -5.18 0.67
N ASP A 42 -13.30 -4.61 1.85
CA ASP A 42 -12.73 -3.28 2.00
C ASP A 42 -11.21 -3.24 1.78
N PHE A 43 -10.54 -4.40 1.83
CA PHE A 43 -9.12 -4.54 1.52
C PHE A 43 -8.86 -4.81 0.02
N LEU A 44 -9.90 -5.11 -0.75
CA LEU A 44 -9.73 -5.42 -2.17
C LEU A 44 -9.55 -4.14 -2.99
N ILE A 45 -8.55 -4.16 -3.88
CA ILE A 45 -8.33 -3.11 -4.88
C ILE A 45 -9.54 -3.00 -5.82
N SER A 46 -10.21 -4.12 -6.12
CA SER A 46 -11.44 -4.18 -6.92
C SER A 46 -12.52 -4.95 -6.18
N LYS A 47 -13.66 -4.30 -5.92
CA LYS A 47 -14.84 -4.94 -5.33
C LYS A 47 -15.59 -5.86 -6.32
N ASN A 48 -15.21 -5.87 -7.58
CA ASN A 48 -15.77 -6.75 -8.60
C ASN A 48 -14.90 -8.00 -8.73
N VAL A 49 -15.46 -9.16 -8.46
CA VAL A 49 -14.78 -10.46 -8.46
C VAL A 49 -15.51 -11.40 -9.41
N ILE A 50 -14.77 -12.19 -10.20
CA ILE A 50 -15.34 -13.24 -11.05
C ILE A 50 -15.62 -14.45 -10.17
N THR A 51 -16.87 -14.87 -10.10
CA THR A 51 -17.29 -16.05 -9.34
C THR A 51 -17.74 -17.18 -10.26
N PHE A 52 -17.60 -18.42 -9.79
CA PHE A 52 -18.07 -19.62 -10.48
C PHE A 52 -18.44 -20.73 -9.49
N SER A 53 -19.27 -21.65 -9.92
CA SER A 53 -19.68 -22.79 -9.09
C SER A 53 -18.58 -23.85 -9.08
N GLY A 54 -18.11 -24.16 -7.88
CA GLY A 54 -17.21 -25.29 -7.61
C GLY A 54 -17.95 -26.58 -7.34
N ALA A 55 -17.25 -27.62 -6.92
CA ALA A 55 -17.82 -28.87 -6.48
C ALA A 55 -18.70 -28.67 -5.23
N GLU A 56 -19.71 -29.50 -5.07
CA GLU A 56 -20.61 -29.53 -3.89
C GLU A 56 -21.37 -28.21 -3.64
N GLY A 57 -21.56 -27.38 -4.69
CA GLY A 57 -22.31 -26.14 -4.60
C GLY A 57 -21.52 -24.97 -3.97
N ARG A 58 -20.23 -25.13 -3.73
CA ARG A 58 -19.36 -24.04 -3.23
C ARG A 58 -19.25 -22.93 -4.26
N LEU A 59 -19.33 -21.70 -3.82
CA LEU A 59 -19.05 -20.53 -4.65
C LEU A 59 -17.58 -20.18 -4.57
N LEU A 60 -16.89 -20.30 -5.68
CA LEU A 60 -15.48 -20.00 -5.82
C LEU A 60 -15.28 -18.68 -6.58
N ALA A 61 -14.13 -18.05 -6.42
CA ALA A 61 -13.80 -16.81 -7.09
C ALA A 61 -12.37 -16.82 -7.64
N LEU A 62 -12.19 -16.31 -8.84
CA LEU A 62 -10.85 -16.02 -9.35
C LEU A 62 -10.24 -14.89 -8.54
N ARG A 63 -8.98 -15.04 -8.17
CA ARG A 63 -8.31 -14.07 -7.30
C ARG A 63 -8.17 -12.69 -7.96
N PRO A 64 -8.68 -11.63 -7.33
CA PRO A 64 -8.46 -10.26 -7.75
C PRO A 64 -7.12 -9.71 -7.24
N ASP A 65 -6.54 -10.37 -6.24
CA ASP A 65 -5.33 -9.95 -5.54
C ASP A 65 -4.60 -11.17 -4.95
N VAL A 66 -3.27 -11.08 -4.81
CA VAL A 66 -2.46 -12.18 -4.23
C VAL A 66 -2.25 -11.99 -2.74
N THR A 67 -2.20 -10.76 -2.24
CA THR A 67 -1.91 -10.44 -0.83
C THR A 67 -2.87 -11.15 0.11
N LEU A 68 -4.18 -11.10 -0.19
CA LEU A 68 -5.20 -11.73 0.64
C LEU A 68 -5.03 -13.27 0.69
N SER A 69 -4.67 -13.89 -0.44
CA SER A 69 -4.35 -15.32 -0.49
C SER A 69 -3.11 -15.66 0.34
N VAL A 70 -2.08 -14.79 0.31
CA VAL A 70 -0.88 -14.96 1.15
C VAL A 70 -1.26 -14.90 2.63
N ILE A 71 -2.02 -13.89 3.04
CA ILE A 71 -2.43 -13.70 4.43
C ILE A 71 -3.27 -14.88 4.93
N SER A 72 -4.24 -15.34 4.14
CA SER A 72 -5.14 -16.44 4.54
C SER A 72 -4.44 -17.78 4.72
N HIS A 73 -3.28 -17.97 4.08
CA HIS A 73 -2.49 -19.21 4.17
C HIS A 73 -1.23 -19.05 5.03
N SER A 74 -0.95 -17.86 5.57
CA SER A 74 0.14 -17.65 6.50
C SER A 74 -0.22 -18.17 7.89
N ARG A 75 0.81 -18.58 8.66
CA ARG A 75 0.66 -19.08 10.02
C ARG A 75 1.43 -18.19 10.98
N GLU A 76 0.80 -17.81 12.08
CA GLU A 76 1.42 -16.97 13.11
C GLU A 76 2.62 -17.63 13.81
N ASP A 77 2.67 -18.98 13.86
CA ASP A 77 3.71 -19.74 14.50
C ASP A 77 5.00 -19.92 13.69
N GLU A 78 5.00 -19.48 12.41
CA GLU A 78 6.17 -19.61 11.53
C GLU A 78 7.18 -18.47 11.63
N GLY A 79 7.00 -17.52 12.55
CA GLY A 79 7.85 -16.32 12.66
C GLY A 79 7.71 -15.39 11.47
N THR A 80 8.70 -14.50 11.27
CA THR A 80 8.65 -13.56 10.15
C THR A 80 8.92 -14.26 8.83
N GLN A 81 7.93 -14.25 7.94
CA GLN A 81 7.99 -14.84 6.61
C GLN A 81 8.23 -13.75 5.56
N LYS A 82 9.18 -13.99 4.67
CA LYS A 82 9.46 -13.15 3.48
C LYS A 82 9.07 -13.94 2.24
N LEU A 83 8.03 -13.49 1.56
CA LEU A 83 7.46 -14.19 0.40
C LEU A 83 7.47 -13.28 -0.82
N PHE A 84 7.66 -13.85 -2.01
CA PHE A 84 7.43 -13.16 -3.27
C PHE A 84 6.55 -14.01 -4.17
N TYR A 85 5.84 -13.33 -5.07
CA TYR A 85 5.00 -13.99 -6.07
C TYR A 85 5.10 -13.29 -7.42
N SER A 86 4.78 -14.03 -8.47
CA SER A 86 4.60 -13.50 -9.81
C SER A 86 3.46 -14.32 -10.42
N GLU A 87 2.26 -13.79 -10.36
CA GLU A 87 1.02 -14.54 -10.59
C GLU A 87 -0.01 -13.69 -11.32
N LYS A 88 -0.95 -14.37 -11.96
CA LYS A 88 -2.06 -13.73 -12.66
C LYS A 88 -3.19 -13.40 -11.68
N VAL A 89 -3.74 -12.22 -11.82
CA VAL A 89 -4.95 -11.76 -11.12
C VAL A 89 -5.99 -11.29 -12.13
N TYR A 90 -7.25 -11.27 -11.71
CA TYR A 90 -8.38 -10.98 -12.57
C TYR A 90 -9.14 -9.77 -12.04
N ARG A 91 -9.02 -8.64 -12.70
CA ARG A 91 -9.61 -7.38 -12.27
C ARG A 91 -10.46 -6.77 -13.37
N ARG A 92 -11.52 -6.09 -12.97
CA ARG A 92 -12.27 -5.24 -13.88
C ARG A 92 -11.48 -3.97 -14.14
N ALA A 93 -11.45 -3.53 -15.40
CA ALA A 93 -10.85 -2.25 -15.73
C ALA A 93 -11.62 -1.10 -15.06
N ASP A 94 -10.89 -0.05 -14.65
CA ASP A 94 -11.50 1.16 -14.09
C ASP A 94 -12.51 1.76 -15.09
N GLY A 95 -13.61 2.30 -14.56
CA GLY A 95 -14.69 2.84 -15.39
C GLY A 95 -15.71 1.83 -15.91
N GLY A 96 -15.69 0.57 -15.45
CA GLY A 96 -16.74 -0.42 -15.73
C GLY A 96 -16.52 -1.27 -16.96
N GLY A 97 -15.28 -1.36 -17.45
CA GLY A 97 -14.88 -2.22 -18.56
C GLY A 97 -14.96 -3.73 -18.28
N GLU A 98 -14.47 -4.54 -19.20
CA GLU A 98 -14.38 -5.99 -19.08
C GLU A 98 -13.32 -6.42 -18.07
N PHE A 99 -13.43 -7.65 -17.57
CA PHE A 99 -12.38 -8.26 -16.76
C PHE A 99 -11.12 -8.51 -17.60
N ARG A 100 -9.98 -8.27 -16.99
CA ARG A 100 -8.67 -8.51 -17.59
C ARG A 100 -7.82 -9.39 -16.69
N GLU A 101 -7.03 -10.22 -17.32
CA GLU A 101 -5.93 -10.92 -16.70
C GLU A 101 -4.74 -9.97 -16.62
N ILE A 102 -4.16 -9.84 -15.44
CA ILE A 102 -3.02 -8.94 -15.16
C ILE A 102 -1.94 -9.76 -14.47
N ASN A 103 -0.70 -9.66 -14.93
CA ASN A 103 0.44 -10.22 -14.21
C ASN A 103 0.77 -9.31 -13.01
N GLN A 104 0.65 -9.84 -11.81
CA GLN A 104 0.99 -9.16 -10.57
C GLN A 104 2.24 -9.80 -9.98
N THR A 105 3.27 -8.99 -9.77
CA THR A 105 4.50 -9.38 -9.09
C THR A 105 4.65 -8.54 -7.84
N GLY A 106 4.96 -9.18 -6.73
CA GLY A 106 5.09 -8.49 -5.45
C GLY A 106 5.83 -9.30 -4.40
N VAL A 107 6.08 -8.64 -3.30
CA VAL A 107 6.67 -9.23 -2.10
C VAL A 107 5.75 -8.97 -0.90
N GLU A 108 5.71 -9.91 0.02
CA GLU A 108 4.98 -9.80 1.27
C GLU A 108 5.91 -10.18 2.42
N VAL A 109 5.83 -9.41 3.49
CA VAL A 109 6.49 -9.75 4.76
C VAL A 109 5.41 -9.85 5.82
N ILE A 110 5.32 -11.01 6.46
CA ILE A 110 4.28 -11.32 7.46
C ILE A 110 4.97 -11.74 8.74
N GLY A 111 4.48 -11.25 9.87
CA GLY A 111 5.03 -11.52 11.20
C GLY A 111 5.43 -10.25 11.93
N GLU A 112 6.51 -10.29 12.69
CA GLU A 112 7.02 -9.11 13.37
C GLU A 112 7.74 -8.18 12.38
N ILE A 113 7.19 -6.98 12.20
CA ILE A 113 7.70 -5.97 11.26
C ILE A 113 8.35 -4.84 12.06
N ASP A 114 9.67 -4.80 12.08
CA ASP A 114 10.45 -3.71 12.65
C ASP A 114 10.81 -2.63 11.60
N THR A 115 11.44 -1.55 12.05
CA THR A 115 11.87 -0.46 11.16
C THR A 115 12.92 -0.92 10.14
N ALA A 116 13.76 -1.90 10.50
CA ALA A 116 14.75 -2.43 9.56
C ALA A 116 14.09 -3.20 8.41
N CYS A 117 13.06 -3.98 8.73
CA CYS A 117 12.23 -4.67 7.74
C CYS A 117 11.52 -3.68 6.82
N GLN A 118 10.92 -2.61 7.37
CA GLN A 118 10.27 -1.57 6.55
C GLN A 118 11.27 -0.89 5.61
N ALA A 119 12.47 -0.56 6.10
CA ALA A 119 13.53 0.01 5.29
C ALA A 119 14.01 -0.95 4.19
N GLU A 120 14.15 -2.23 4.50
CA GLU A 120 14.50 -3.27 3.52
C GLU A 120 13.48 -3.32 2.38
N VAL A 121 12.17 -3.34 2.72
CA VAL A 121 11.09 -3.35 1.70
C VAL A 121 11.15 -2.08 0.86
N GLY A 122 11.37 -0.90 1.46
CA GLY A 122 11.54 0.36 0.73
C GLY A 122 12.71 0.32 -0.26
N CYS A 123 13.85 -0.21 0.16
CA CYS A 123 15.01 -0.42 -0.73
C CYS A 123 14.67 -1.41 -1.86
N LEU A 124 13.96 -2.49 -1.53
CA LEU A 124 13.59 -3.51 -2.50
C LEU A 124 12.62 -2.95 -3.57
N VAL A 125 11.72 -2.05 -3.20
CA VAL A 125 10.85 -1.32 -4.17
C VAL A 125 11.72 -0.53 -5.16
N CYS A 126 12.72 0.20 -4.67
CA CYS A 126 13.66 0.94 -5.53
C CYS A 126 14.43 0.00 -6.47
N ASP A 127 14.97 -1.11 -5.96
CA ASP A 127 15.68 -2.11 -6.76
C ASP A 127 14.76 -2.73 -7.83
N THR A 128 13.52 -3.03 -7.46
CA THR A 128 12.48 -3.57 -8.37
C THR A 128 12.21 -2.60 -9.52
N LEU A 129 11.96 -1.33 -9.20
CA LEU A 129 11.70 -0.31 -10.22
C LEU A 129 12.92 -0.07 -11.11
N ALA A 130 14.13 -0.04 -10.53
CA ALA A 130 15.37 0.12 -11.28
C ALA A 130 15.63 -1.05 -12.26
N THR A 131 15.05 -2.22 -12.03
CA THR A 131 15.09 -3.35 -12.98
C THR A 131 14.29 -3.05 -14.26
N VAL A 132 13.19 -2.30 -14.11
CA VAL A 132 12.26 -1.97 -15.21
C VAL A 132 12.64 -0.66 -15.90
N SER A 133 12.90 0.40 -15.12
CA SER A 133 13.19 1.74 -15.62
C SER A 133 14.22 2.44 -14.73
N ASN A 134 14.99 3.36 -15.32
CA ASN A 134 15.84 4.26 -14.55
C ASN A 134 15.13 5.59 -14.22
N ASP A 135 13.94 5.79 -14.74
CA ASP A 135 13.11 6.98 -14.54
C ASP A 135 11.85 6.57 -13.77
N TYR A 136 11.89 6.71 -12.45
CA TYR A 136 10.80 6.37 -11.55
C TYR A 136 10.79 7.29 -10.33
N ILE A 137 9.63 7.42 -9.71
CA ILE A 137 9.41 8.09 -8.43
C ILE A 137 8.83 7.08 -7.46
N VAL A 138 9.32 7.09 -6.23
CA VAL A 138 8.74 6.33 -5.12
C VAL A 138 8.15 7.31 -4.12
N ASP A 139 6.84 7.27 -3.97
CA ASP A 139 6.13 8.03 -2.95
C ASP A 139 5.95 7.16 -1.71
N LEU A 140 6.45 7.65 -0.57
CA LEU A 140 6.30 6.98 0.72
C LEU A 140 5.32 7.75 1.60
N SER A 141 4.38 7.03 2.20
CA SER A 141 3.49 7.58 3.21
C SER A 141 3.55 6.76 4.49
N HIS A 142 3.39 7.43 5.63
CA HIS A 142 3.43 6.80 6.95
C HIS A 142 2.14 7.08 7.69
N MET A 143 1.26 6.09 7.80
CA MET A 143 -0.06 6.25 8.44
C MET A 143 0.03 6.68 9.90
N GLY A 144 1.04 6.18 10.67
CA GLY A 144 1.26 6.61 12.04
C GLY A 144 1.56 8.11 12.15
N TYR A 145 2.26 8.70 11.17
CA TYR A 145 2.48 10.15 11.11
C TYR A 145 1.15 10.89 10.91
N THR A 146 0.35 10.45 9.96
CA THR A 146 -0.94 11.05 9.62
C THR A 146 -1.94 10.92 10.77
N GLU A 147 -2.04 9.76 11.40
CA GLU A 147 -2.86 9.54 12.60
C GLU A 147 -2.40 10.39 13.79
N GLY A 148 -1.08 10.47 13.99
CA GLY A 148 -0.50 11.34 15.02
C GLY A 148 -0.86 12.80 14.80
N LEU A 149 -0.87 13.25 13.53
CA LEU A 149 -1.29 14.60 13.16
C LEU A 149 -2.77 14.84 13.46
N MET A 150 -3.66 13.91 13.06
CA MET A 150 -5.11 14.01 13.34
C MET A 150 -5.40 14.01 14.83
N SER A 151 -4.68 13.21 15.59
CA SER A 151 -4.79 13.18 17.06
C SER A 151 -4.31 14.49 17.70
N ARG A 152 -3.22 15.06 17.21
CA ARG A 152 -2.71 16.36 17.65
C ARG A 152 -3.70 17.48 17.39
N PHE A 153 -4.32 17.49 16.21
CA PHE A 153 -5.33 18.50 15.85
C PHE A 153 -6.65 18.30 16.60
N ASN A 154 -6.79 17.18 17.31
CA ASN A 154 -8.03 16.85 18.00
C ASN A 154 -9.27 16.85 17.07
N ILE A 155 -9.08 16.39 15.83
CA ILE A 155 -10.14 16.34 14.83
C ILE A 155 -11.15 15.27 15.22
N PRO A 156 -12.44 15.61 15.29
CA PRO A 156 -13.50 14.65 15.58
C PRO A 156 -13.50 13.50 14.58
N ALA A 157 -13.82 12.29 15.04
CA ALA A 157 -13.78 11.07 14.21
C ALA A 157 -14.61 11.22 12.91
N VAL A 158 -15.76 11.87 12.99
CA VAL A 158 -16.66 12.12 11.84
C VAL A 158 -16.07 13.05 10.77
N GLU A 159 -15.06 13.83 11.11
CA GLU A 159 -14.41 14.80 10.20
C GLU A 159 -13.03 14.33 9.72
N ARG A 160 -12.53 13.21 10.22
CA ARG A 160 -11.18 12.71 9.88
C ARG A 160 -11.04 12.36 8.41
N GLU A 161 -12.05 11.73 7.83
CA GLU A 161 -12.03 11.40 6.39
C GLU A 161 -11.88 12.65 5.52
N HIS A 162 -12.61 13.71 5.85
CA HIS A 162 -12.47 15.00 5.18
C HIS A 162 -11.09 15.63 5.39
N ALA A 163 -10.56 15.57 6.62
CA ALA A 163 -9.22 16.06 6.90
C ALA A 163 -8.12 15.28 6.13
N TYR A 164 -8.26 13.97 6.00
CA TYR A 164 -7.37 13.16 5.17
C TYR A 164 -7.46 13.54 3.69
N ALA A 165 -8.67 13.76 3.17
CA ALA A 165 -8.86 14.22 1.79
C ALA A 165 -8.18 15.58 1.55
N CYS A 166 -8.31 16.53 2.50
CA CYS A 166 -7.60 17.81 2.43
C CYS A 166 -6.07 17.64 2.43
N LEU A 167 -5.55 16.72 3.26
CA LEU A 167 -4.11 16.47 3.33
C LEU A 167 -3.60 15.82 2.02
N HIS A 168 -4.30 14.83 1.51
CA HIS A 168 -3.97 14.14 0.26
C HIS A 168 -3.96 15.12 -0.93
N SER A 169 -4.95 15.99 -1.02
CA SER A 169 -5.05 17.01 -2.07
C SER A 169 -4.21 18.27 -1.81
N LYS A 170 -3.52 18.34 -0.66
CA LYS A 170 -2.80 19.53 -0.19
C LYS A 170 -3.67 20.81 -0.14
N ASN A 171 -4.96 20.63 0.11
CA ASN A 171 -5.95 21.70 0.08
C ASN A 171 -6.06 22.39 1.44
N VAL A 172 -5.20 23.39 1.66
CA VAL A 172 -5.16 24.18 2.90
C VAL A 172 -6.42 25.01 3.08
N HIS A 173 -7.06 25.44 1.99
CA HIS A 173 -8.29 26.24 2.08
C HIS A 173 -9.45 25.43 2.68
N ASP A 174 -9.73 24.26 2.13
CA ASP A 174 -10.82 23.41 2.64
C ASP A 174 -10.52 22.92 4.05
N PHE A 175 -9.24 22.65 4.36
CA PHE A 175 -8.86 22.34 5.73
C PHE A 175 -9.11 23.52 6.69
N SER A 176 -8.87 24.76 6.28
CA SER A 176 -9.15 25.94 7.08
C SER A 176 -10.65 26.07 7.39
N VAL A 177 -11.52 25.80 6.41
CA VAL A 177 -12.97 25.76 6.62
C VAL A 177 -13.36 24.67 7.62
N LEU A 178 -12.80 23.46 7.47
CA LEU A 178 -13.00 22.35 8.41
C LEU A 178 -12.53 22.73 9.83
N ALA A 179 -11.33 23.32 9.93
CA ALA A 179 -10.75 23.72 11.21
C ALA A 179 -11.63 24.73 11.97
N HIS A 180 -12.13 25.75 11.28
CA HIS A 180 -13.07 26.70 11.88
C HIS A 180 -14.37 26.03 12.32
N ARG A 181 -14.92 25.12 11.52
CA ARG A 181 -16.11 24.34 11.90
C ARG A 181 -15.88 23.47 13.13
N CYS A 182 -14.68 22.93 13.30
CA CYS A 182 -14.27 22.15 14.46
C CYS A 182 -13.75 23.01 15.63
N SER A 183 -13.79 24.34 15.54
CA SER A 183 -13.27 25.28 16.56
C SER A 183 -11.77 25.07 16.85
N LEU A 184 -10.99 24.69 15.83
CA LEU A 184 -9.53 24.58 15.93
C LEU A 184 -8.90 25.98 15.79
N ASP A 185 -7.72 26.13 16.37
CA ASP A 185 -7.00 27.39 16.36
C ASP A 185 -6.18 27.62 15.06
N ASP A 186 -5.75 28.86 14.84
CA ASP A 186 -4.96 29.24 13.67
C ASP A 186 -3.58 28.55 13.66
N SER A 187 -3.06 28.14 14.81
CA SER A 187 -1.80 27.40 14.91
C SER A 187 -1.92 26.02 14.26
N THR A 188 -3.09 25.39 14.36
CA THR A 188 -3.42 24.13 13.71
C THR A 188 -3.46 24.29 12.19
N ILE A 189 -4.10 25.35 11.69
CA ILE A 189 -4.14 25.64 10.24
C ILE A 189 -2.73 25.89 9.70
N LYS A 190 -1.91 26.65 10.43
CA LYS A 190 -0.51 26.90 10.06
C LYS A 190 0.31 25.62 9.99
N LEU A 191 0.19 24.76 11.01
CA LEU A 191 0.91 23.48 11.02
C LEU A 191 0.44 22.56 9.90
N PHE A 192 -0.87 22.48 9.63
CA PHE A 192 -1.39 21.75 8.49
C PHE A 192 -0.78 22.24 7.18
N SER A 193 -0.72 23.57 6.99
CA SER A 193 -0.10 24.16 5.80
C SER A 193 1.39 23.77 5.65
N GLN A 194 2.12 23.73 6.76
CA GLN A 194 3.53 23.28 6.77
C GLN A 194 3.61 21.80 6.37
N VAL A 195 2.78 20.93 6.96
CA VAL A 195 2.76 19.49 6.61
C VAL A 195 2.34 19.29 5.16
N ALA A 196 1.32 19.99 4.67
CA ALA A 196 0.87 19.90 3.28
C ALA A 196 1.94 20.36 2.28
N SER A 197 2.86 21.22 2.71
CA SER A 197 3.99 21.69 1.89
C SER A 197 5.17 20.71 1.85
N ILE A 198 5.18 19.65 2.69
CA ILE A 198 6.25 18.65 2.70
C ILE A 198 6.35 18.00 1.32
N GLY A 199 7.53 18.04 0.75
CA GLY A 199 7.83 17.49 -0.56
C GLY A 199 9.25 17.79 -0.99
N GLY A 200 9.60 17.41 -2.23
CA GLY A 200 10.94 17.57 -2.77
C GLY A 200 11.78 16.31 -2.59
N ASN A 201 13.09 16.45 -2.37
CA ASN A 201 13.94 15.29 -2.13
C ASN A 201 13.69 14.69 -0.73
N ALA A 202 13.96 13.39 -0.59
CA ALA A 202 13.66 12.63 0.62
C ALA A 202 14.28 13.23 1.90
N GLN A 203 15.54 13.74 1.82
CA GLN A 203 16.22 14.31 2.97
C GLN A 203 15.53 15.57 3.49
N SER A 204 15.15 16.48 2.59
CA SER A 204 14.44 17.72 2.95
C SER A 204 13.04 17.41 3.50
N ALA A 205 12.32 16.49 2.86
CA ALA A 205 10.99 16.06 3.30
C ALA A 205 11.02 15.45 4.72
N ILE A 206 11.96 14.56 4.99
CA ILE A 206 12.14 13.94 6.31
C ILE A 206 12.49 14.99 7.37
N THR A 207 13.34 15.95 7.05
CA THR A 207 13.71 17.03 7.98
C THR A 207 12.49 17.85 8.37
N LEU A 208 11.71 18.32 7.39
CA LEU A 208 10.49 19.08 7.62
C LEU A 208 9.43 18.24 8.38
N ALA A 209 9.28 16.98 8.03
CA ALA A 209 8.35 16.09 8.74
C ALA A 209 8.73 15.93 10.23
N LYS A 210 10.02 15.79 10.53
CA LYS A 210 10.53 15.73 11.92
C LYS A 210 10.32 17.03 12.67
N GLU A 211 10.51 18.18 12.04
CA GLU A 211 10.24 19.50 12.66
C GLU A 211 8.75 19.67 12.99
N CYS A 212 7.87 19.14 12.15
CA CYS A 212 6.42 19.16 12.38
C CYS A 212 5.95 18.07 13.38
N ALA A 213 6.75 17.04 13.63
CA ALA A 213 6.40 15.93 14.51
C ALA A 213 6.36 16.37 15.98
N SER A 214 5.34 15.95 16.70
CA SER A 214 5.14 16.39 18.08
C SER A 214 4.71 15.30 19.05
N ASN A 215 4.44 14.11 18.57
CA ASN A 215 4.05 12.97 19.39
C ASN A 215 4.76 11.67 18.95
N ALA A 216 4.69 10.65 19.79
CA ALA A 216 5.38 9.38 19.55
C ALA A 216 4.89 8.62 18.30
N GLN A 217 3.65 8.85 17.86
CA GLN A 217 3.11 8.23 16.64
C GLN A 217 3.71 8.82 15.37
N MET A 218 4.10 10.11 15.40
CA MET A 218 4.70 10.79 14.26
C MET A 218 6.21 10.53 14.12
N VAL A 219 6.86 10.01 15.14
CA VAL A 219 8.34 9.84 15.19
C VAL A 219 8.77 8.40 14.99
N LYS A 220 7.87 7.44 15.17
CA LYS A 220 8.12 6.02 14.91
C LYS A 220 8.19 5.73 13.42
#